data_5c2f13de8d89e172d2c9914207fc8435
#
_entry.id   5c2f13de8d89e172d2c9914207fc8435
#
_cell.length_a   1.000
_cell.length_b   1.000
_cell.length_c   1.000
_cell.angle_alpha   90.00
_cell.angle_beta   90.00
_cell.angle_gamma   90.00
#
_symmetry.space_group_name_H-M   'P 1'
#
loop_
_entity.id
_entity.type
_entity.pdbx_description
1 polymer ?
#
loop_
_entity_poly.entity_id
_entity_poly.type
_entity_poly.pdbx_seq_one_letter_code
_entity_poly.pdbx_strand_id
1 'polypeptide(L)'
;MKQSRIPALIGALALSATAACGTRQAVTHSSDTGPFIAPDLPALAGQTATCAGPHEKRFTLEAREVTVDLGMNIKFNAWTYNGKLPGPVLEACEGDHVTIAVVNHASTSHGLDSHALRTDTMHFGPVEPDGSMTIEKTVDTPGAFMYHCASGPVTDYHIKSGLTGAMIVYPRRQPLAPARELVVVESGVYGLPDANGLIPGTDPSRAQKNDPGLMLFNGRLEHSTLTVKPGDLVRAYIVNVGPGVSAIHVMGTILERVRDGATDLRDVQTYGVPAGSGAIVEFRIPEPGMYGLVDHDRLSYQPYGMVLSFDATGGHAHDAM
;
A
#
# COMPACT_ATOMS: atom_id res chain seq x y z
N MET A 1 8.85 -67.74 61.48
CA MET A 1 9.18 -66.38 61.03
C MET A 1 7.89 -65.72 60.66
N LYS A 2 7.42 -64.80 61.54
CA LYS A 2 6.11 -64.10 61.36
C LYS A 2 6.33 -62.77 60.61
N GLN A 3 5.68 -62.60 59.46
CA GLN A 3 5.61 -61.31 58.78
C GLN A 3 4.43 -60.52 59.34
N SER A 4 4.70 -59.35 59.89
CA SER A 4 3.69 -58.38 60.34
C SER A 4 3.26 -57.53 59.18
N ARG A 5 1.97 -57.42 58.91
CA ARG A 5 1.34 -56.52 57.94
C ARG A 5 0.95 -55.25 58.69
N ILE A 6 1.37 -54.05 58.11
CA ILE A 6 0.94 -52.73 58.53
C ILE A 6 -0.17 -52.32 57.61
N PRO A 7 -1.34 -51.83 58.04
CA PRO A 7 -2.35 -51.30 57.17
C PRO A 7 -2.05 -49.82 56.81
N ALA A 8 -2.07 -49.51 55.54
CA ALA A 8 -1.99 -48.12 55.03
C ALA A 8 -3.38 -47.46 55.11
N LEU A 9 -3.46 -46.38 55.86
CA LEU A 9 -4.62 -45.50 55.92
C LEU A 9 -4.48 -44.52 54.73
N ILE A 10 -5.39 -44.60 53.73
CA ILE A 10 -5.48 -43.61 52.62
C ILE A 10 -6.55 -42.61 53.04
N GLY A 11 -6.11 -41.41 53.46
CA GLY A 11 -6.96 -40.26 53.65
C GLY A 11 -7.18 -39.55 52.31
N ALA A 12 -8.40 -39.58 51.81
CA ALA A 12 -8.80 -38.80 50.63
C ALA A 12 -9.07 -37.36 51.04
N LEU A 13 -8.18 -36.44 50.64
CA LEU A 13 -8.42 -35.00 50.71
C LEU A 13 -9.18 -34.57 49.44
N ALA A 14 -10.44 -34.25 49.57
CA ALA A 14 -11.25 -33.65 48.49
C ALA A 14 -10.91 -32.16 48.40
N LEU A 15 -10.09 -31.76 47.41
CA LEU A 15 -9.95 -30.37 47.04
C LEU A 15 -11.15 -29.96 46.16
N SER A 16 -12.05 -29.17 46.74
CA SER A 16 -13.10 -28.48 45.96
C SER A 16 -12.46 -27.28 45.26
N ALA A 17 -12.16 -27.42 43.95
CA ALA A 17 -11.80 -26.32 43.09
C ALA A 17 -13.09 -25.58 42.65
N THR A 18 -13.37 -24.43 43.25
CA THR A 18 -14.36 -23.49 42.75
C THR A 18 -13.74 -22.78 41.52
N ALA A 19 -14.12 -23.23 40.33
CA ALA A 19 -13.83 -22.51 39.11
C ALA A 19 -14.65 -21.22 39.09
N ALA A 20 -14.03 -20.09 39.44
CA ALA A 20 -14.58 -18.78 39.15
C ALA A 20 -14.53 -18.58 37.62
N CYS A 21 -15.67 -18.85 36.96
CA CYS A 21 -15.89 -18.48 35.55
C CYS A 21 -16.02 -16.96 35.50
N GLY A 22 -14.89 -16.26 35.41
CA GLY A 22 -14.88 -14.85 35.10
C GLY A 22 -15.39 -14.66 33.67
N THR A 23 -16.62 -14.18 33.54
CA THR A 23 -17.13 -13.68 32.28
C THR A 23 -16.23 -12.53 31.84
N ARG A 24 -15.33 -12.80 30.87
CA ARG A 24 -14.67 -11.73 30.11
C ARG A 24 -15.80 -10.96 29.41
N GLN A 25 -16.13 -9.79 29.93
CA GLN A 25 -16.90 -8.83 29.15
C GLN A 25 -16.11 -8.57 27.88
N ALA A 26 -16.66 -8.99 26.75
CA ALA A 26 -16.16 -8.58 25.45
C ALA A 26 -16.33 -7.05 25.40
N VAL A 27 -15.24 -6.33 25.52
CA VAL A 27 -15.23 -4.90 25.25
C VAL A 27 -15.48 -4.78 23.75
N THR A 28 -16.73 -4.47 23.39
CA THR A 28 -17.07 -4.15 22.01
C THR A 28 -16.50 -2.78 21.72
N HIS A 29 -15.22 -2.74 21.35
CA HIS A 29 -14.68 -1.56 20.73
C HIS A 29 -15.34 -1.41 19.37
N SER A 30 -16.03 -0.30 19.15
CA SER A 30 -16.40 0.13 17.80
C SER A 30 -15.10 0.30 17.03
N SER A 31 -14.80 -0.64 16.12
CA SER A 31 -13.65 -0.53 15.26
C SER A 31 -13.87 0.63 14.30
N ASP A 32 -12.93 1.55 14.22
CA ASP A 32 -12.94 2.56 13.17
C ASP A 32 -12.79 1.86 11.83
N THR A 33 -13.55 2.30 10.85
CA THR A 33 -13.51 1.77 9.49
C THR A 33 -13.42 2.90 8.47
N GLY A 34 -12.94 2.57 7.26
CA GLY A 34 -12.75 3.51 6.18
C GLY A 34 -11.30 3.99 6.04
N PRO A 35 -11.05 4.86 5.06
CA PRO A 35 -9.70 5.32 4.74
C PRO A 35 -9.01 6.05 5.90
N PHE A 36 -7.71 5.84 6.04
CA PHE A 36 -6.87 6.72 6.84
C PHE A 36 -6.79 8.10 6.18
N ILE A 37 -6.83 9.14 7.00
CA ILE A 37 -6.64 10.52 6.56
C ILE A 37 -5.34 11.01 7.15
N ALA A 38 -4.31 11.11 6.32
CA ALA A 38 -3.01 11.67 6.69
C ALA A 38 -2.42 12.43 5.49
N PRO A 39 -1.70 13.54 5.71
CA PRO A 39 -1.21 14.39 4.63
C PRO A 39 -0.15 13.71 3.74
N ASP A 40 0.48 12.69 4.23
CA ASP A 40 1.54 11.90 3.62
C ASP A 40 1.04 10.58 3.01
N LEU A 41 -0.26 10.31 3.08
CA LEU A 41 -0.88 9.18 2.40
C LEU A 41 -1.68 9.62 1.18
N PRO A 42 -1.73 8.81 0.12
CA PRO A 42 -2.68 9.02 -0.97
C PRO A 42 -4.12 9.00 -0.47
N ALA A 43 -4.91 9.98 -0.89
CA ALA A 43 -6.32 10.06 -0.50
C ALA A 43 -7.13 8.93 -1.15
N LEU A 44 -7.98 8.29 -0.36
CA LEU A 44 -8.96 7.30 -0.78
C LEU A 44 -10.36 7.77 -0.43
N ALA A 45 -11.33 7.56 -1.32
CA ALA A 45 -12.75 7.64 -1.00
C ALA A 45 -13.23 6.35 -0.31
N GLY A 46 -12.60 5.22 -0.64
CA GLY A 46 -12.91 3.90 -0.13
C GLY A 46 -14.08 3.21 -0.84
N GLN A 47 -14.19 1.90 -0.65
CA GLN A 47 -15.17 1.07 -1.37
C GLN A 47 -16.60 1.56 -1.25
N THR A 48 -17.06 1.89 -0.03
CA THR A 48 -18.46 2.29 0.21
C THR A 48 -18.83 3.52 -0.60
N ALA A 49 -18.02 4.58 -0.55
CA ALA A 49 -18.29 5.82 -1.29
C ALA A 49 -18.14 5.60 -2.80
N THR A 50 -17.08 4.92 -3.23
CA THR A 50 -16.81 4.68 -4.65
C THR A 50 -17.88 3.83 -5.30
N CYS A 51 -18.31 2.73 -4.65
CA CYS A 51 -19.30 1.81 -5.23
C CYS A 51 -20.76 2.26 -5.09
N ALA A 52 -21.05 3.19 -4.19
CA ALA A 52 -22.36 3.86 -4.14
C ALA A 52 -22.54 4.92 -5.23
N GLY A 53 -21.45 5.40 -5.81
CA GLY A 53 -21.45 6.39 -6.86
C GLY A 53 -21.87 5.84 -8.23
N PRO A 54 -21.88 6.70 -9.25
CA PRO A 54 -22.25 6.28 -10.60
C PRO A 54 -21.26 5.26 -11.17
N HIS A 55 -21.75 4.40 -12.09
CA HIS A 55 -20.92 3.42 -12.79
C HIS A 55 -19.99 4.04 -13.84
N GLU A 56 -20.16 5.31 -14.14
CA GLU A 56 -19.27 6.09 -15.00
C GLU A 56 -18.22 6.79 -14.14
N LYS A 57 -16.95 6.45 -14.34
CA LYS A 57 -15.81 7.07 -13.66
C LYS A 57 -14.98 7.85 -14.66
N ARG A 58 -14.74 9.11 -14.38
CA ARG A 58 -13.94 9.99 -15.24
C ARG A 58 -12.77 10.55 -14.48
N PHE A 59 -11.57 10.40 -15.05
CA PHE A 59 -10.33 10.90 -14.48
C PHE A 59 -9.59 11.74 -15.52
N THR A 60 -8.78 12.68 -15.03
CA THR A 60 -7.82 13.41 -15.85
C THR A 60 -6.43 13.25 -15.25
N LEU A 61 -5.50 12.78 -16.07
CA LEU A 61 -4.09 12.65 -15.73
C LEU A 61 -3.30 13.64 -16.58
N GLU A 62 -2.69 14.63 -15.91
CA GLU A 62 -1.89 15.67 -16.54
C GLU A 62 -0.40 15.35 -16.32
N ALA A 63 0.30 15.00 -17.40
CA ALA A 63 1.76 14.80 -17.34
C ALA A 63 2.44 16.17 -17.17
N ARG A 64 3.28 16.28 -16.14
CA ARG A 64 3.98 17.51 -15.76
C ARG A 64 5.37 17.23 -15.23
N GLU A 65 6.31 18.13 -15.51
CA GLU A 65 7.63 18.18 -14.92
C GLU A 65 7.58 19.11 -13.71
N VAL A 66 7.83 18.59 -12.51
CA VAL A 66 7.75 19.38 -11.27
C VAL A 66 8.82 18.95 -10.27
N THR A 67 9.17 19.85 -9.36
CA THR A 67 10.00 19.50 -8.20
C THR A 67 9.06 19.07 -7.07
N VAL A 68 9.18 17.80 -6.64
CA VAL A 68 8.43 17.23 -5.51
C VAL A 68 9.28 17.22 -4.25
N ASP A 69 8.65 17.42 -3.11
CA ASP A 69 9.26 17.30 -1.79
C ASP A 69 9.10 15.85 -1.30
N LEU A 70 10.23 15.16 -1.06
CA LEU A 70 10.23 13.79 -0.55
C LEU A 70 10.26 13.72 0.99
N GLY A 71 10.31 14.85 1.68
CA GLY A 71 10.58 14.94 3.12
C GLY A 71 12.08 15.03 3.42
N MET A 72 12.44 15.25 4.71
CA MET A 72 13.83 15.33 5.19
C MET A 72 14.71 16.33 4.41
N ASN A 73 14.11 17.42 3.91
CA ASN A 73 14.76 18.44 3.06
C ASN A 73 15.31 17.88 1.72
N ILE A 74 14.81 16.76 1.26
CA ILE A 74 15.18 16.18 -0.05
C ILE A 74 14.07 16.47 -1.05
N LYS A 75 14.46 16.97 -2.22
CA LYS A 75 13.57 17.29 -3.34
C LYS A 75 14.01 16.53 -4.59
N PHE A 76 13.04 16.23 -5.44
CA PHE A 76 13.29 15.50 -6.69
C PHE A 76 12.59 16.21 -7.86
N ASN A 77 13.34 16.49 -8.93
CA ASN A 77 12.74 16.95 -10.18
C ASN A 77 12.17 15.73 -10.91
N ALA A 78 10.88 15.54 -10.73
CA ALA A 78 10.13 14.38 -11.19
C ALA A 78 9.29 14.69 -12.42
N TRP A 79 9.00 13.68 -13.20
CA TRP A 79 7.89 13.64 -14.14
C TRP A 79 6.70 13.03 -13.42
N THR A 80 5.55 13.69 -13.46
CA THR A 80 4.45 13.31 -12.58
C THR A 80 3.12 13.34 -13.33
N TYR A 81 2.15 12.58 -12.83
CA TYR A 81 0.75 12.86 -13.13
C TYR A 81 0.15 13.78 -12.06
N ASN A 82 -0.47 14.88 -12.51
CA ASN A 82 -1.13 15.89 -11.68
C ASN A 82 -0.20 16.55 -10.63
N GLY A 83 1.11 16.64 -10.92
CA GLY A 83 2.09 17.26 -10.03
C GLY A 83 2.37 16.48 -8.74
N LYS A 84 2.05 15.18 -8.68
CA LYS A 84 2.17 14.34 -7.49
C LYS A 84 3.05 13.12 -7.76
N LEU A 85 3.77 12.68 -6.73
CA LEU A 85 4.53 11.44 -6.69
C LEU A 85 4.12 10.63 -5.44
N PRO A 86 3.52 9.43 -5.61
CA PRO A 86 2.94 8.92 -6.86
C PRO A 86 1.81 9.82 -7.38
N GLY A 87 1.39 9.62 -8.62
CA GLY A 87 0.19 10.23 -9.18
C GLY A 87 -1.07 9.91 -8.36
N PRO A 88 -2.21 10.57 -8.63
CA PRO A 88 -3.43 10.38 -7.84
C PRO A 88 -3.91 8.92 -7.85
N VAL A 89 -4.52 8.48 -6.75
CA VAL A 89 -5.19 7.18 -6.71
C VAL A 89 -6.48 7.28 -7.53
N LEU A 90 -6.64 6.34 -8.48
CA LEU A 90 -7.87 6.20 -9.25
C LEU A 90 -8.72 5.10 -8.62
N GLU A 91 -10.00 5.38 -8.35
CA GLU A 91 -10.89 4.42 -7.69
C GLU A 91 -12.10 4.11 -8.56
N ALA A 92 -12.33 2.82 -8.77
CA ALA A 92 -13.49 2.31 -9.49
C ALA A 92 -14.02 1.04 -8.81
N CYS A 93 -15.20 0.60 -9.21
CA CYS A 93 -15.76 -0.68 -8.79
C CYS A 93 -15.90 -1.62 -9.96
N GLU A 94 -15.86 -2.91 -9.69
CA GLU A 94 -16.14 -3.96 -10.66
C GLU A 94 -17.40 -3.62 -11.47
N GLY A 95 -17.28 -3.58 -12.80
CA GLY A 95 -18.33 -3.23 -13.75
C GLY A 95 -18.47 -1.74 -14.06
N ASP A 96 -17.64 -0.88 -13.47
CA ASP A 96 -17.66 0.55 -13.83
C ASP A 96 -17.03 0.78 -15.21
N HIS A 97 -17.61 1.69 -15.98
CA HIS A 97 -17.01 2.22 -17.21
C HIS A 97 -16.10 3.39 -16.84
N VAL A 98 -14.82 3.23 -17.14
CA VAL A 98 -13.76 4.18 -16.77
C VAL A 98 -13.29 4.90 -18.01
N THR A 99 -13.28 6.24 -17.94
CA THR A 99 -12.69 7.13 -18.92
C THR A 99 -11.52 7.86 -18.29
N ILE A 100 -10.32 7.78 -18.89
CA ILE A 100 -9.14 8.53 -18.45
C ILE A 100 -8.70 9.45 -19.59
N ALA A 101 -8.80 10.76 -19.37
CA ALA A 101 -8.19 11.76 -20.25
C ALA A 101 -6.74 11.95 -19.82
N VAL A 102 -5.80 11.80 -20.75
CA VAL A 102 -4.37 12.10 -20.55
C VAL A 102 -4.06 13.39 -21.28
N VAL A 103 -3.53 14.37 -20.55
CA VAL A 103 -3.12 15.67 -21.10
C VAL A 103 -1.64 15.84 -20.84
N ASN A 104 -0.86 16.17 -21.86
CA ASN A 104 0.58 16.32 -21.73
C ASN A 104 0.98 17.80 -21.71
N HIS A 105 1.40 18.26 -20.53
CA HIS A 105 1.98 19.59 -20.30
C HIS A 105 3.51 19.54 -20.10
N ALA A 106 4.13 18.39 -20.36
CA ALA A 106 5.57 18.22 -20.25
C ALA A 106 6.27 18.53 -21.57
N SER A 107 7.58 18.60 -21.55
CA SER A 107 8.43 18.93 -22.71
C SER A 107 8.67 17.75 -23.67
N THR A 108 8.33 16.53 -23.26
CA THR A 108 8.51 15.29 -24.03
C THR A 108 7.19 14.55 -24.18
N SER A 109 7.12 13.60 -25.15
CA SER A 109 5.93 12.78 -25.34
C SER A 109 5.73 11.82 -24.16
N HIS A 110 4.49 11.67 -23.75
CA HIS A 110 4.05 10.73 -22.71
C HIS A 110 2.86 9.88 -23.19
N GLY A 111 2.44 8.95 -22.41
CA GLY A 111 1.30 8.08 -22.68
C GLY A 111 0.76 7.49 -21.40
N LEU A 112 -0.11 6.51 -21.51
CA LEU A 112 -0.67 5.81 -20.36
C LEU A 112 -0.92 4.34 -20.68
N ASP A 113 -0.40 3.46 -19.81
CA ASP A 113 -0.91 2.11 -19.61
C ASP A 113 -1.49 2.02 -18.21
N SER A 114 -2.66 1.41 -18.09
CA SER A 114 -3.27 1.07 -16.80
C SER A 114 -3.56 -0.42 -16.78
N HIS A 115 -2.89 -1.15 -15.90
CA HIS A 115 -3.05 -2.59 -15.78
C HIS A 115 -4.49 -3.01 -15.47
N ALA A 116 -5.28 -2.13 -14.81
CA ALA A 116 -6.70 -2.36 -14.58
C ALA A 116 -7.56 -2.27 -15.85
N LEU A 117 -7.19 -1.38 -16.77
CA LEU A 117 -7.94 -1.16 -18.00
C LEU A 117 -7.64 -2.20 -19.08
N ARG A 118 -6.43 -2.77 -19.08
CA ARG A 118 -6.00 -3.79 -20.03
C ARG A 118 -6.27 -3.38 -21.49
N THR A 119 -5.91 -2.14 -21.81
CA THR A 119 -5.94 -1.64 -23.20
C THR A 119 -4.83 -2.30 -24.00
N ASP A 120 -4.97 -2.39 -25.31
CA ASP A 120 -3.91 -2.87 -26.16
C ASP A 120 -2.82 -1.77 -26.38
N THR A 121 -1.62 -2.22 -26.76
CA THR A 121 -0.46 -1.35 -26.88
C THR A 121 -0.57 -0.26 -27.93
N MET A 122 -1.51 -0.34 -28.84
CA MET A 122 -1.73 0.69 -29.88
C MET A 122 -2.45 1.92 -29.32
N HIS A 123 -3.01 1.82 -28.12
CA HIS A 123 -3.76 2.88 -27.46
C HIS A 123 -3.04 3.49 -26.24
N PHE A 124 -1.75 3.21 -26.06
CA PHE A 124 -0.94 3.78 -24.96
C PHE A 124 -0.45 5.20 -25.20
N GLY A 125 -0.48 5.69 -26.40
CA GLY A 125 0.10 6.93 -26.85
C GLY A 125 0.96 6.72 -28.09
N PRO A 126 1.88 7.63 -28.46
CA PRO A 126 2.32 8.79 -27.67
C PRO A 126 1.31 9.95 -27.66
N VAL A 127 1.34 10.72 -26.58
CA VAL A 127 0.71 12.04 -26.46
C VAL A 127 1.83 13.06 -26.51
N GLU A 128 1.89 13.80 -27.60
CA GLU A 128 2.90 14.84 -27.79
C GLU A 128 2.71 16.02 -26.82
N PRO A 129 3.73 16.87 -26.58
CA PRO A 129 3.59 18.10 -25.82
C PRO A 129 2.36 18.90 -26.26
N ASP A 130 1.59 19.42 -25.28
CA ASP A 130 0.32 20.13 -25.46
C ASP A 130 -0.81 19.30 -26.11
N GLY A 131 -0.59 18.01 -26.32
CA GLY A 131 -1.56 17.05 -26.82
C GLY A 131 -2.40 16.39 -25.72
N SER A 132 -3.40 15.63 -26.16
CA SER A 132 -4.23 14.82 -25.27
C SER A 132 -4.72 13.55 -25.96
N MET A 133 -5.05 12.54 -25.16
CA MET A 133 -5.76 11.33 -25.60
C MET A 133 -6.78 10.91 -24.55
N THR A 134 -7.68 10.01 -24.93
CA THR A 134 -8.66 9.43 -24.00
C THR A 134 -8.64 7.91 -24.13
N ILE A 135 -8.62 7.24 -22.98
CA ILE A 135 -8.75 5.77 -22.87
C ILE A 135 -10.06 5.47 -22.15
N GLU A 136 -10.84 4.55 -22.70
CA GLU A 136 -12.12 4.14 -22.13
C GLU A 136 -12.18 2.61 -22.04
N LYS A 137 -12.60 2.10 -20.87
CA LYS A 137 -12.75 0.65 -20.66
C LYS A 137 -13.66 0.36 -19.49
N THR A 138 -14.40 -0.74 -19.56
CA THR A 138 -15.06 -1.31 -18.39
C THR A 138 -14.06 -2.12 -17.59
N VAL A 139 -13.94 -1.86 -16.28
CA VAL A 139 -13.08 -2.61 -15.38
C VAL A 139 -13.87 -3.74 -14.74
N ASP A 140 -13.39 -4.97 -14.88
CA ASP A 140 -14.11 -6.19 -14.45
C ASP A 140 -13.33 -7.06 -13.46
N THR A 141 -12.09 -6.68 -13.15
CA THR A 141 -11.20 -7.44 -12.27
C THR A 141 -10.89 -6.60 -11.04
N PRO A 142 -11.38 -6.97 -9.85
CA PRO A 142 -11.02 -6.30 -8.59
C PRO A 142 -9.54 -6.48 -8.25
N GLY A 143 -8.93 -5.45 -7.66
CA GLY A 143 -7.53 -5.50 -7.25
C GLY A 143 -6.91 -4.13 -7.04
N ALA A 144 -5.62 -4.15 -6.70
CA ALA A 144 -4.75 -3.00 -6.71
C ALA A 144 -3.84 -3.08 -7.95
N PHE A 145 -3.82 -2.05 -8.76
CA PHE A 145 -3.16 -2.04 -10.06
C PHE A 145 -2.25 -0.83 -10.20
N MET A 146 -1.14 -1.02 -10.89
CA MET A 146 -0.30 0.06 -11.34
C MET A 146 -0.92 0.72 -12.59
N TYR A 147 -0.81 2.05 -12.69
CA TYR A 147 -0.84 2.74 -13.97
C TYR A 147 0.45 3.52 -14.15
N HIS A 148 0.90 3.70 -15.40
CA HIS A 148 2.17 4.32 -15.68
C HIS A 148 2.25 4.91 -17.09
N CYS A 149 3.27 5.72 -17.32
CA CYS A 149 3.58 6.18 -18.67
C CYS A 149 3.97 5.01 -19.57
N ALA A 150 3.48 5.03 -20.79
CA ALA A 150 3.79 4.04 -21.82
C ALA A 150 4.06 4.75 -23.16
N SER A 151 5.16 5.51 -23.21
CA SER A 151 5.55 6.26 -24.40
C SER A 151 6.90 5.80 -24.93
N GLY A 152 6.89 5.18 -26.09
CA GLY A 152 8.07 4.86 -26.88
C GLY A 152 9.04 3.85 -26.24
N PRO A 153 10.29 3.79 -26.74
CA PRO A 153 11.25 2.75 -26.37
C PRO A 153 11.86 2.94 -24.96
N VAL A 154 11.60 4.07 -24.31
CA VAL A 154 12.16 4.43 -22.99
C VAL A 154 11.12 4.45 -21.87
N THR A 155 10.03 3.74 -22.03
CA THR A 155 8.93 3.64 -21.06
C THR A 155 9.41 3.42 -19.63
N ASP A 156 10.36 2.52 -19.40
CA ASP A 156 10.93 2.23 -18.08
C ASP A 156 11.59 3.48 -17.44
N TYR A 157 12.29 4.30 -18.25
CA TYR A 157 12.86 5.56 -17.78
C TYR A 157 11.78 6.57 -17.35
N HIS A 158 10.65 6.63 -18.07
CA HIS A 158 9.51 7.50 -17.71
C HIS A 158 8.87 7.08 -16.40
N ILE A 159 8.69 5.76 -16.20
CA ILE A 159 8.19 5.19 -14.94
C ILE A 159 9.12 5.57 -13.79
N LYS A 160 10.42 5.34 -13.96
CA LYS A 160 11.47 5.63 -12.97
C LYS A 160 11.64 7.12 -12.70
N SER A 161 11.18 7.97 -13.62
CA SER A 161 11.14 9.42 -13.43
C SER A 161 9.91 9.89 -12.64
N GLY A 162 8.95 8.99 -12.34
CA GLY A 162 7.83 9.26 -11.46
C GLY A 162 6.44 9.23 -12.09
N LEU A 163 6.32 8.99 -13.41
CA LEU A 163 5.03 8.89 -14.11
C LEU A 163 4.35 7.55 -13.82
N THR A 164 3.85 7.42 -12.60
CA THR A 164 3.19 6.22 -12.09
C THR A 164 2.21 6.53 -10.97
N GLY A 165 1.27 5.62 -10.74
CA GLY A 165 0.33 5.69 -9.62
C GLY A 165 -0.44 4.39 -9.44
N ALA A 166 -1.44 4.42 -8.57
CA ALA A 166 -2.28 3.27 -8.25
C ALA A 166 -3.71 3.45 -8.74
N MET A 167 -4.30 2.37 -9.25
CA MET A 167 -5.73 2.27 -9.50
C MET A 167 -6.29 1.12 -8.67
N ILE A 168 -7.32 1.41 -7.89
CA ILE A 168 -8.02 0.44 -7.06
C ILE A 168 -9.36 0.12 -7.70
N VAL A 169 -9.60 -1.16 -7.95
CA VAL A 169 -10.89 -1.67 -8.43
C VAL A 169 -11.52 -2.49 -7.31
N TYR A 170 -12.56 -1.96 -6.69
CA TYR A 170 -13.27 -2.63 -5.60
C TYR A 170 -14.20 -3.71 -6.13
N PRO A 171 -14.29 -4.88 -5.45
CA PRO A 171 -15.25 -5.91 -5.82
C PRO A 171 -16.68 -5.44 -5.50
N ARG A 172 -17.55 -5.46 -6.51
CA ARG A 172 -18.97 -5.08 -6.33
C ARG A 172 -19.83 -6.28 -5.93
N ARG A 173 -19.54 -7.47 -6.49
CA ARG A 173 -20.32 -8.68 -6.23
C ARG A 173 -20.08 -9.25 -4.83
N GLN A 174 -18.87 -9.09 -4.31
CA GLN A 174 -18.47 -9.56 -2.99
C GLN A 174 -17.73 -8.44 -2.26
N PRO A 175 -18.44 -7.45 -1.71
CA PRO A 175 -17.83 -6.33 -1.03
C PRO A 175 -16.85 -6.78 0.06
N LEU A 176 -15.76 -6.04 0.19
CA LEU A 176 -14.77 -6.28 1.23
C LEU A 176 -15.38 -5.96 2.60
N ALA A 177 -14.96 -6.67 3.64
CA ALA A 177 -15.36 -6.34 5.00
C ALA A 177 -14.92 -4.91 5.37
N PRO A 178 -15.63 -4.20 6.24
CA PRO A 178 -15.18 -2.90 6.73
C PRO A 178 -13.79 -2.99 7.36
N ALA A 179 -12.92 -2.05 7.00
CA ALA A 179 -11.53 -2.00 7.46
C ALA A 179 -11.03 -0.56 7.51
N ARG A 180 -9.90 -0.32 8.19
CA ARG A 180 -9.08 0.88 8.00
C ARG A 180 -8.27 0.71 6.72
N GLU A 181 -8.39 1.61 5.77
CA GLU A 181 -7.88 1.42 4.42
C GLU A 181 -6.77 2.43 4.08
N LEU A 182 -5.72 1.96 3.40
CA LEU A 182 -4.65 2.80 2.86
C LEU A 182 -4.11 2.23 1.56
N VAL A 183 -3.50 3.10 0.75
CA VAL A 183 -2.71 2.71 -0.42
C VAL A 183 -1.24 2.85 -0.09
N VAL A 184 -0.45 1.88 -0.53
CA VAL A 184 1.01 1.90 -0.45
C VAL A 184 1.56 1.69 -1.84
N VAL A 185 2.13 2.75 -2.41
CA VAL A 185 2.86 2.69 -3.67
C VAL A 185 4.35 2.69 -3.35
N GLU A 186 5.00 1.58 -3.62
CA GLU A 186 6.44 1.45 -3.48
C GLU A 186 7.14 1.84 -4.78
N SER A 187 8.14 2.72 -4.69
CA SER A 187 8.91 3.16 -5.85
C SER A 187 10.34 3.55 -5.49
N GLY A 188 11.25 3.38 -6.46
CA GLY A 188 12.62 3.87 -6.36
C GLY A 188 12.81 5.25 -6.97
N VAL A 189 13.70 6.06 -6.40
CA VAL A 189 14.23 7.28 -7.00
C VAL A 189 15.65 7.00 -7.49
N TYR A 190 15.87 7.12 -8.77
CA TYR A 190 17.12 6.77 -9.44
C TYR A 190 18.02 7.99 -9.57
N GLY A 191 18.47 8.53 -8.45
CA GLY A 191 19.34 9.68 -8.32
C GLY A 191 19.80 9.84 -6.88
N LEU A 192 20.76 10.71 -6.66
CA LEU A 192 21.26 11.07 -5.33
C LEU A 192 21.09 12.58 -5.13
N PRO A 193 20.78 13.03 -3.92
CA PRO A 193 20.67 14.45 -3.63
C PRO A 193 22.06 15.12 -3.70
N ASP A 194 22.10 16.32 -4.21
CA ASP A 194 23.25 17.22 -4.16
C ASP A 194 23.44 17.81 -2.74
N ALA A 195 24.40 18.71 -2.59
CA ALA A 195 24.69 19.37 -1.31
C ALA A 195 23.51 20.23 -0.76
N ASN A 196 22.54 20.56 -1.62
CA ASN A 196 21.32 21.32 -1.25
C ASN A 196 20.10 20.42 -1.05
N GLY A 197 20.27 19.11 -1.15
CA GLY A 197 19.17 18.14 -1.04
C GLY A 197 18.35 17.97 -2.33
N LEU A 198 18.81 18.53 -3.47
CA LEU A 198 18.09 18.39 -4.73
C LEU A 198 18.61 17.18 -5.53
N ILE A 199 17.69 16.32 -5.94
CA ILE A 199 17.91 15.30 -6.97
C ILE A 199 17.48 15.91 -8.30
N PRO A 200 18.41 16.22 -9.23
CA PRO A 200 18.10 17.02 -10.41
C PRO A 200 17.27 16.29 -11.48
N GLY A 201 17.02 15.01 -11.28
CA GLY A 201 16.24 14.14 -12.16
C GLY A 201 16.71 12.69 -12.06
N THR A 202 16.12 11.82 -12.86
CA THR A 202 16.49 10.42 -12.95
C THR A 202 17.82 10.29 -13.65
N ASP A 203 18.81 9.68 -13.00
CA ASP A 203 20.11 9.31 -13.59
C ASP A 203 19.91 8.12 -14.55
N PRO A 204 20.19 8.28 -15.85
CA PRO A 204 19.97 7.21 -16.82
C PRO A 204 20.80 5.95 -16.54
N SER A 205 22.01 6.10 -16.00
CA SER A 205 22.88 4.96 -15.68
C SER A 205 22.34 4.15 -14.50
N ARG A 206 21.84 4.83 -13.47
CA ARG A 206 21.17 4.18 -12.34
C ARG A 206 19.87 3.52 -12.76
N ALA A 207 19.06 4.22 -13.55
CA ALA A 207 17.82 3.68 -14.09
C ALA A 207 18.06 2.40 -14.90
N GLN A 208 19.05 2.42 -15.80
CA GLN A 208 19.40 1.25 -16.62
C GLN A 208 19.90 0.06 -15.77
N LYS A 209 20.61 0.32 -14.68
CA LYS A 209 21.13 -0.73 -13.78
C LYS A 209 20.10 -1.18 -12.74
N ASN A 210 18.94 -0.55 -12.72
CA ASN A 210 17.91 -0.78 -11.70
C ASN A 210 18.44 -0.53 -10.27
N ASP A 211 19.28 0.53 -10.11
CA ASP A 211 19.98 0.91 -8.89
C ASP A 211 19.43 2.21 -8.31
N PRO A 212 18.34 2.18 -7.53
CA PRO A 212 17.77 3.37 -6.91
C PRO A 212 18.72 3.93 -5.84
N GLY A 213 18.78 5.26 -5.74
CA GLY A 213 19.44 5.94 -4.63
C GLY A 213 18.59 5.97 -3.37
N LEU A 214 17.27 6.01 -3.54
CA LEU A 214 16.29 6.01 -2.47
C LEU A 214 15.12 5.08 -2.83
N MET A 215 14.54 4.46 -1.80
CA MET A 215 13.28 3.72 -1.90
C MET A 215 12.22 4.40 -1.04
N LEU A 216 11.01 4.47 -1.55
CA LEU A 216 9.92 5.26 -0.94
C LEU A 216 8.62 4.47 -0.91
N PHE A 217 7.86 4.61 0.18
CA PHE A 217 6.42 4.41 0.16
C PHE A 217 5.74 5.76 -0.12
N ASN A 218 4.79 5.78 -1.03
CA ASN A 218 3.97 6.95 -1.35
C ASN A 218 4.78 8.23 -1.67
N GLY A 219 5.97 8.08 -2.25
CA GLY A 219 6.82 9.21 -2.64
C GLY A 219 7.44 9.98 -1.47
N ARG A 220 7.52 9.40 -0.26
CA ARG A 220 8.00 10.07 0.94
C ARG A 220 9.12 9.29 1.62
N LEU A 221 10.03 10.04 2.28
CA LEU A 221 11.09 9.50 3.13
C LEU A 221 10.68 9.38 4.60
N GLU A 222 9.58 9.97 4.98
CA GLU A 222 9.02 9.94 6.33
C GLU A 222 7.50 9.90 6.29
N HIS A 223 6.90 9.24 7.26
CA HIS A 223 5.46 9.04 7.34
C HIS A 223 4.94 9.34 8.74
N SER A 224 3.74 9.90 8.80
CA SER A 224 3.00 10.05 10.04
C SER A 224 2.64 8.67 10.60
N THR A 225 2.74 8.53 11.92
CA THR A 225 2.24 7.32 12.59
C THR A 225 0.70 7.29 12.54
N LEU A 226 0.14 6.18 12.08
CA LEU A 226 -1.29 5.99 11.91
C LEU A 226 -1.90 5.45 13.20
N THR A 227 -2.91 6.13 13.74
CA THR A 227 -3.62 5.68 14.94
C THR A 227 -4.59 4.55 14.59
N VAL A 228 -4.50 3.46 15.34
CA VAL A 228 -5.36 2.27 15.25
C VAL A 228 -5.78 1.80 16.64
N LYS A 229 -6.67 0.82 16.73
CA LYS A 229 -7.10 0.20 17.98
C LYS A 229 -6.93 -1.32 17.91
N PRO A 230 -6.70 -1.99 19.05
CA PRO A 230 -6.79 -3.45 19.09
C PRO A 230 -8.13 -3.94 18.53
N GLY A 231 -8.06 -4.93 17.65
CA GLY A 231 -9.21 -5.46 16.92
C GLY A 231 -9.45 -4.81 15.55
N ASP A 232 -8.88 -3.65 15.24
CA ASP A 232 -9.03 -3.03 13.92
C ASP A 232 -8.47 -3.95 12.84
N LEU A 233 -9.26 -4.13 11.78
CA LEU A 233 -8.79 -4.71 10.53
C LEU A 233 -8.19 -3.59 9.68
N VAL A 234 -6.93 -3.73 9.33
CA VAL A 234 -6.24 -2.82 8.40
C VAL A 234 -6.15 -3.50 7.04
N ARG A 235 -6.48 -2.77 5.99
CA ARG A 235 -6.34 -3.18 4.59
C ARG A 235 -5.44 -2.23 3.86
N ALA A 236 -4.32 -2.75 3.35
CA ALA A 236 -3.42 -2.01 2.49
C ALA A 236 -3.51 -2.49 1.04
N TYR A 237 -3.71 -1.55 0.13
CA TYR A 237 -3.63 -1.76 -1.31
C TYR A 237 -2.19 -1.47 -1.72
N ILE A 238 -1.41 -2.54 -1.92
CA ILE A 238 0.01 -2.45 -2.28
C ILE A 238 0.15 -2.38 -3.79
N VAL A 239 0.96 -1.45 -4.28
CA VAL A 239 1.41 -1.39 -5.67
C VAL A 239 2.93 -1.24 -5.66
N ASN A 240 3.62 -2.21 -6.24
CA ASN A 240 5.08 -2.18 -6.40
C ASN A 240 5.44 -1.70 -7.81
N VAL A 241 5.98 -0.49 -7.91
CA VAL A 241 6.49 0.07 -9.17
C VAL A 241 7.85 -0.54 -9.54
N GLY A 242 8.61 -1.00 -8.56
CA GLY A 242 9.97 -1.54 -8.68
C GLY A 242 11.01 -0.72 -7.90
N PRO A 243 12.27 -1.16 -7.90
CA PRO A 243 12.81 -2.33 -8.59
C PRO A 243 12.54 -3.65 -7.83
N GLY A 244 12.44 -4.74 -8.58
CA GLY A 244 12.42 -6.09 -8.01
C GLY A 244 11.14 -6.44 -7.26
N VAL A 245 11.23 -7.41 -6.35
CA VAL A 245 10.10 -7.87 -5.53
C VAL A 245 10.03 -7.04 -4.25
N SER A 246 8.83 -6.61 -3.89
CA SER A 246 8.56 -6.01 -2.58
C SER A 246 8.11 -7.13 -1.63
N ALA A 247 8.86 -7.37 -0.57
CA ALA A 247 8.60 -8.42 0.42
C ALA A 247 7.81 -7.86 1.60
N ILE A 248 6.52 -7.66 1.41
CA ILE A 248 5.61 -7.00 2.36
C ILE A 248 5.39 -7.85 3.61
N HIS A 249 5.66 -7.27 4.76
CA HIS A 249 5.45 -7.84 6.08
C HIS A 249 4.87 -6.79 7.04
N VAL A 250 4.17 -7.23 8.07
CA VAL A 250 3.74 -6.37 9.18
C VAL A 250 4.35 -6.88 10.48
N MET A 251 5.26 -6.09 11.04
CA MET A 251 5.89 -6.39 12.33
C MET A 251 4.82 -6.43 13.43
N GLY A 252 4.85 -7.49 14.24
CA GLY A 252 3.95 -7.69 15.37
C GLY A 252 2.64 -8.41 15.06
N THR A 253 2.36 -8.75 13.79
CA THR A 253 1.18 -9.51 13.40
C THR A 253 1.44 -10.34 12.14
N ILE A 254 0.41 -11.03 11.64
CA ILE A 254 0.45 -11.81 10.42
C ILE A 254 -0.53 -11.22 9.40
N LEU A 255 -0.29 -11.42 8.12
CA LEU A 255 -1.23 -11.07 7.06
C LEU A 255 -2.37 -12.09 7.08
N GLU A 256 -3.51 -11.73 7.67
CA GLU A 256 -4.69 -12.61 7.76
C GLU A 256 -5.20 -13.03 6.37
N ARG A 257 -5.02 -12.13 5.40
CA ARG A 257 -5.43 -12.38 4.02
C ARG A 257 -4.58 -11.60 3.03
N VAL A 258 -4.25 -12.26 1.93
CA VAL A 258 -3.63 -11.63 0.76
C VAL A 258 -4.42 -12.02 -0.49
N ARG A 259 -4.78 -11.01 -1.30
CA ARG A 259 -5.44 -11.20 -2.59
C ARG A 259 -4.60 -10.60 -3.70
N ASP A 260 -4.34 -11.41 -4.71
CA ASP A 260 -3.64 -11.01 -5.93
C ASP A 260 -4.30 -11.72 -7.11
N GLY A 261 -5.11 -10.99 -7.88
CA GLY A 261 -5.98 -11.57 -8.89
C GLY A 261 -6.94 -12.60 -8.30
N ALA A 262 -6.91 -13.83 -8.81
CA ALA A 262 -7.69 -14.96 -8.30
C ALA A 262 -7.06 -15.63 -7.07
N THR A 263 -5.83 -15.27 -6.72
CA THR A 263 -5.13 -15.81 -5.54
C THR A 263 -5.73 -15.23 -4.27
N ASP A 264 -6.07 -16.08 -3.31
CA ASP A 264 -6.60 -15.71 -1.99
C ASP A 264 -5.91 -16.58 -0.94
N LEU A 265 -4.86 -16.01 -0.33
CA LEU A 265 -4.04 -16.66 0.68
C LEU A 265 -4.48 -16.25 2.08
N ARG A 266 -4.24 -17.13 3.06
CA ARG A 266 -4.53 -16.90 4.47
C ARG A 266 -3.28 -17.10 5.32
N ASP A 267 -3.21 -16.36 6.43
CA ASP A 267 -2.20 -16.52 7.47
C ASP A 267 -0.76 -16.48 6.91
N VAL A 268 -0.50 -15.48 6.07
CA VAL A 268 0.77 -15.30 5.37
C VAL A 268 1.72 -14.46 6.20
N GLN A 269 2.94 -14.92 6.40
CA GLN A 269 3.96 -14.18 7.15
C GLN A 269 4.48 -12.97 6.37
N THR A 270 4.88 -13.20 5.14
CA THR A 270 5.44 -12.19 4.22
C THR A 270 4.97 -12.51 2.82
N TYR A 271 4.57 -11.51 2.07
CA TYR A 271 4.09 -11.69 0.69
C TYR A 271 4.94 -10.91 -0.29
N GLY A 272 5.40 -11.61 -1.35
CA GLY A 272 6.18 -11.01 -2.43
C GLY A 272 5.27 -10.40 -3.50
N VAL A 273 5.35 -9.08 -3.70
CA VAL A 273 4.69 -8.36 -4.79
C VAL A 273 5.71 -8.07 -5.88
N PRO A 274 5.62 -8.68 -7.07
CA PRO A 274 6.53 -8.38 -8.18
C PRO A 274 6.47 -6.92 -8.62
N ALA A 275 7.55 -6.42 -9.24
CA ALA A 275 7.55 -5.11 -9.88
C ALA A 275 6.46 -5.03 -10.95
N GLY A 276 5.75 -3.91 -11.04
CA GLY A 276 4.63 -3.69 -11.95
C GLY A 276 3.34 -4.39 -11.53
N SER A 277 3.27 -4.94 -10.31
CA SER A 277 2.12 -5.67 -9.78
C SER A 277 1.55 -5.01 -8.53
N GLY A 278 0.43 -5.55 -8.04
CA GLY A 278 -0.18 -5.11 -6.80
C GLY A 278 -0.91 -6.24 -6.10
N ALA A 279 -1.14 -6.05 -4.80
CA ALA A 279 -1.88 -6.97 -3.96
C ALA A 279 -2.70 -6.22 -2.91
N ILE A 280 -3.77 -6.85 -2.42
CA ILE A 280 -4.53 -6.37 -1.27
C ILE A 280 -4.12 -7.22 -0.08
N VAL A 281 -3.54 -6.61 0.94
CA VAL A 281 -3.14 -7.28 2.18
C VAL A 281 -4.02 -6.83 3.33
N GLU A 282 -4.45 -7.78 4.14
CA GLU A 282 -5.28 -7.53 5.32
C GLU A 282 -4.60 -8.11 6.56
N PHE A 283 -4.54 -7.31 7.62
CA PHE A 283 -4.01 -7.72 8.90
C PHE A 283 -4.80 -7.10 10.04
N ARG A 284 -4.79 -7.72 11.19
CA ARG A 284 -5.49 -7.23 12.38
C ARG A 284 -4.49 -6.80 13.43
N ILE A 285 -4.84 -5.72 14.14
CA ILE A 285 -4.10 -5.26 15.31
C ILE A 285 -4.49 -6.16 16.49
N PRO A 286 -3.58 -7.03 17.01
CA PRO A 286 -3.99 -8.03 18.01
C PRO A 286 -4.16 -7.44 19.41
N GLU A 287 -3.31 -6.48 19.81
CA GLU A 287 -3.26 -5.94 21.18
C GLU A 287 -2.71 -4.51 21.17
N PRO A 288 -2.74 -3.77 22.30
CA PRO A 288 -2.09 -2.46 22.38
C PRO A 288 -0.58 -2.57 22.09
N GLY A 289 -0.06 -1.70 21.21
CA GLY A 289 1.35 -1.72 20.82
C GLY A 289 1.65 -0.90 19.60
N MET A 290 2.91 -0.97 19.15
CA MET A 290 3.39 -0.39 17.90
C MET A 290 3.58 -1.48 16.85
N TYR A 291 3.09 -1.22 15.65
CA TYR A 291 3.17 -2.13 14.51
C TYR A 291 3.79 -1.40 13.32
N GLY A 292 4.36 -2.15 12.38
CA GLY A 292 4.97 -1.54 11.20
C GLY A 292 4.80 -2.38 9.95
N LEU A 293 4.23 -1.79 8.89
CA LEU A 293 4.25 -2.36 7.56
C LEU A 293 5.59 -2.00 6.90
N VAL A 294 6.33 -3.00 6.46
CA VAL A 294 7.68 -2.88 5.91
C VAL A 294 7.85 -3.73 4.65
N ASP A 295 8.84 -3.37 3.83
CA ASP A 295 9.40 -4.27 2.83
C ASP A 295 10.70 -4.88 3.34
N HIS A 296 10.73 -6.20 3.53
CA HIS A 296 11.92 -6.92 4.01
C HIS A 296 13.08 -6.94 3.00
N ASP A 297 12.81 -6.87 1.71
CA ASP A 297 13.86 -6.82 0.69
C ASP A 297 14.56 -5.45 0.69
N ARG A 298 13.93 -4.43 1.25
CA ARG A 298 14.41 -3.04 1.32
C ARG A 298 14.79 -2.58 2.73
N LEU A 299 15.08 -3.49 3.65
CA LEU A 299 15.45 -3.14 5.03
C LEU A 299 16.63 -2.17 5.12
N SER A 300 17.57 -2.22 4.16
CA SER A 300 18.72 -1.30 4.10
C SER A 300 18.33 0.18 3.86
N TYR A 301 17.10 0.43 3.41
CA TYR A 301 16.56 1.78 3.21
C TYR A 301 15.78 2.30 4.42
N GLN A 302 15.65 1.49 5.48
CA GLN A 302 15.07 1.95 6.73
C GLN A 302 16.08 2.82 7.51
N PRO A 303 15.60 3.82 8.26
CA PRO A 303 14.21 4.22 8.51
C PRO A 303 13.60 5.11 7.42
N TYR A 304 14.26 5.29 6.31
CA TYR A 304 13.87 6.25 5.27
C TYR A 304 12.81 5.68 4.33
N GLY A 305 11.57 6.13 4.49
CA GLY A 305 10.50 5.92 3.53
C GLY A 305 9.90 4.52 3.41
N MET A 306 10.48 3.51 4.04
CA MET A 306 10.10 2.10 3.86
C MET A 306 9.42 1.47 5.08
N VAL A 307 8.85 2.32 5.96
CA VAL A 307 8.08 1.89 7.13
C VAL A 307 6.83 2.74 7.27
N LEU A 308 5.68 2.10 7.37
CA LEU A 308 4.43 2.74 7.82
C LEU A 308 4.11 2.23 9.23
N SER A 309 4.12 3.13 10.20
CA SER A 309 3.92 2.81 11.61
C SER A 309 2.45 2.94 12.02
N PHE A 310 1.98 2.02 12.85
CA PHE A 310 0.63 2.02 13.42
C PHE A 310 0.74 2.03 14.95
N ASP A 311 0.09 3.00 15.59
CA ASP A 311 0.03 3.15 17.04
C ASP A 311 -1.34 2.68 17.57
N ALA A 312 -1.33 1.59 18.32
CA ALA A 312 -2.47 1.05 19.04
C ALA A 312 -2.37 1.25 20.56
N THR A 313 -1.48 2.12 21.04
CA THR A 313 -1.28 2.35 22.50
C THR A 313 -2.38 3.22 23.11
N GLY A 314 -3.24 3.83 22.29
CA GLY A 314 -4.28 4.74 22.77
C GLY A 314 -3.75 6.10 23.26
N GLY A 315 -2.54 6.48 22.82
CA GLY A 315 -1.92 7.76 23.19
C GLY A 315 -1.19 7.72 24.54
N HIS A 316 -0.99 6.55 25.11
CA HIS A 316 -0.04 6.42 26.22
C HIS A 316 1.38 6.55 25.64
N ALA A 317 1.98 7.73 25.84
CA ALA A 317 3.37 7.97 25.50
C ALA A 317 4.23 6.89 26.18
N HIS A 318 4.90 6.04 25.40
CA HIS A 318 6.05 5.32 25.92
C HIS A 318 7.12 6.38 26.19
N ASP A 319 7.38 6.67 27.48
CA ASP A 319 8.62 7.28 27.88
C ASP A 319 9.75 6.43 27.30
N ALA A 320 10.55 7.06 26.45
CA ALA A 320 11.65 6.40 25.75
C ALA A 320 12.58 5.71 26.74
N MET A 321 12.80 4.41 26.57
CA MET A 321 13.98 3.73 27.12
C MET A 321 15.20 3.98 26.24
#